data_6df4cef40c745df74a1032283641807d
#
_entry.id   6df4cef40c745df74a1032283641807d
#
_cell.length_a   1.000
_cell.length_b   1.000
_cell.length_c   1.000
_cell.angle_alpha   90.00
_cell.angle_beta   90.00
_cell.angle_gamma   90.00
#
_symmetry.space_group_name_H-M   'P 1'
#
loop_
_entity.id
_entity.type
_entity.pdbx_description
1 polymer ?
#
loop_
_entity_poly.entity_id
_entity_poly.type
_entity_poly.pdbx_seq_one_letter_code
_entity_poly.pdbx_strand_id
1 'polypeptide(L)'
;WRLMHIGAQPVPPSLIKRWKQVFPHHLYDTNYGLSESIGPGCVHLGVENIHKVGAIGVPGYQWRTRIVGESGQEVPQGDVGELIVQGPGVMLCYYKNPEATAEVLKNGWLYTGDMARMDEDGFIYLVDRKKDVIISGGENLYPVQIEDFLRKNDKIKDVAVIGLPDARLGEIAAAIIAVKEGQTCTEEEINAFCRELPRYKRPRKIIFDDVPRNPTGKIEKPVLRERYCHGRLVEAQTMN
;
A
#
# COMPACT_ATOMS: atom_id res chain seq x y z
N TRP A 1 -26.52 -14.87 5.00
CA TRP A 1 -25.47 -13.88 4.80
C TRP A 1 -25.56 -13.31 3.38
N ARG A 2 -25.64 -12.00 3.25
CA ARG A 2 -25.92 -11.33 1.99
C ARG A 2 -24.83 -10.34 1.56
N LEU A 3 -24.26 -9.64 2.52
CA LEU A 3 -23.26 -8.59 2.32
C LEU A 3 -22.02 -8.85 3.17
N MET A 4 -20.85 -8.74 2.56
CA MET A 4 -19.56 -8.71 3.24
C MET A 4 -19.03 -7.28 3.19
N HIS A 5 -18.79 -6.69 4.36
CA HIS A 5 -18.10 -5.41 4.47
C HIS A 5 -16.64 -5.65 4.80
N ILE A 6 -15.74 -5.09 3.98
CA ILE A 6 -14.29 -5.29 4.08
C ILE A 6 -13.63 -3.93 4.26
N GLY A 7 -12.74 -3.81 5.25
CA GLY A 7 -12.05 -2.56 5.52
C GLY A 7 -10.76 -2.77 6.31
N ALA A 8 -10.24 -1.67 6.87
CA ALA A 8 -9.04 -1.57 7.70
C ALA A 8 -7.69 -1.80 6.99
N GLN A 9 -7.69 -2.35 5.77
CA GLN A 9 -6.49 -2.48 4.92
C GLN A 9 -6.90 -2.55 3.45
N PRO A 10 -5.96 -2.33 2.50
CA PRO A 10 -6.26 -2.50 1.09
C PRO A 10 -6.82 -3.88 0.79
N VAL A 11 -7.88 -3.92 -0.01
CA VAL A 11 -8.54 -5.18 -0.42
C VAL A 11 -7.99 -5.60 -1.78
N PRO A 12 -7.18 -6.67 -1.86
CA PRO A 12 -6.62 -7.11 -3.12
C PRO A 12 -7.71 -7.52 -4.12
N PRO A 13 -7.64 -7.09 -5.39
CA PRO A 13 -8.59 -7.54 -6.42
C PRO A 13 -8.69 -9.07 -6.55
N SER A 14 -7.58 -9.78 -6.33
CA SER A 14 -7.54 -11.24 -6.35
C SER A 14 -8.42 -11.86 -5.26
N LEU A 15 -8.47 -11.26 -4.06
CA LEU A 15 -9.34 -11.72 -2.98
C LEU A 15 -10.81 -11.64 -3.39
N ILE A 16 -11.23 -10.49 -3.94
CA ILE A 16 -12.62 -10.30 -4.38
C ILE A 16 -12.99 -11.27 -5.50
N LYS A 17 -12.09 -11.49 -6.46
CA LYS A 17 -12.32 -12.46 -7.55
C LYS A 17 -12.52 -13.88 -7.01
N ARG A 18 -11.64 -14.34 -6.10
CA ARG A 18 -11.78 -15.66 -5.45
C ARG A 18 -13.05 -15.75 -4.61
N TRP A 19 -13.34 -14.71 -3.84
CA TRP A 19 -14.55 -14.67 -3.01
C TRP A 19 -15.81 -14.79 -3.88
N LYS A 20 -15.87 -14.10 -5.04
CA LYS A 20 -16.97 -14.20 -6.00
C LYS A 20 -17.12 -15.58 -6.64
N GLN A 21 -16.06 -16.37 -6.75
CA GLN A 21 -16.14 -17.76 -7.22
C GLN A 21 -16.86 -18.66 -6.20
N VAL A 22 -16.65 -18.42 -4.90
CA VAL A 22 -17.26 -19.21 -3.82
C VAL A 22 -18.67 -18.69 -3.49
N PHE A 23 -18.87 -17.38 -3.54
CA PHE A 23 -20.11 -16.70 -3.19
C PHE A 23 -20.61 -15.78 -4.31
N PRO A 24 -21.07 -16.33 -5.46
CA PRO A 24 -21.37 -15.53 -6.66
C PRO A 24 -22.51 -14.50 -6.46
N HIS A 25 -23.46 -14.81 -5.55
CA HIS A 25 -24.64 -13.97 -5.30
C HIS A 25 -24.46 -13.00 -4.12
N HIS A 26 -23.36 -13.09 -3.37
CA HIS A 26 -23.12 -12.18 -2.25
C HIS A 26 -22.58 -10.84 -2.74
N LEU A 27 -23.00 -9.80 -2.07
CA LEU A 27 -22.49 -8.45 -2.28
C LEU A 27 -21.28 -8.20 -1.37
N TYR A 28 -20.36 -7.36 -1.83
CA TYR A 28 -19.34 -6.81 -0.95
C TYR A 28 -19.38 -5.29 -1.01
N ASP A 29 -18.88 -4.69 0.03
CA ASP A 29 -18.70 -3.27 0.16
C ASP A 29 -17.37 -2.99 0.85
N THR A 30 -16.78 -1.84 0.58
CA THR A 30 -15.57 -1.39 1.24
C THR A 30 -15.62 0.11 1.46
N ASN A 31 -14.90 0.57 2.47
CA ASN A 31 -14.69 1.97 2.72
C ASN A 31 -13.27 2.23 3.18
N TYR A 32 -12.89 3.48 3.11
CA TYR A 32 -11.61 3.99 3.53
C TYR A 32 -11.79 5.09 4.57
N GLY A 33 -10.91 5.10 5.54
CA GLY A 33 -10.79 6.12 6.56
C GLY A 33 -9.64 5.81 7.49
N LEU A 34 -9.36 6.75 8.38
CA LEU A 34 -8.27 6.76 9.33
C LEU A 34 -8.81 7.05 10.72
N SER A 35 -8.02 6.80 11.77
CA SER A 35 -8.34 7.26 13.13
C SER A 35 -8.49 8.79 13.16
N GLU A 36 -7.67 9.48 12.40
CA GLU A 36 -7.65 10.94 12.22
C GLU A 36 -8.91 11.50 11.53
N SER A 37 -9.72 10.63 10.94
CA SER A 37 -11.02 10.97 10.32
C SER A 37 -12.21 10.28 10.99
N ILE A 38 -12.04 9.81 12.23
CA ILE A 38 -13.04 9.07 13.00
C ILE A 38 -13.47 7.77 12.29
N GLY A 39 -12.49 7.04 11.73
CA GLY A 39 -12.71 5.73 11.13
C GLY A 39 -13.24 5.79 9.68
N PRO A 40 -14.03 4.78 9.28
CA PRO A 40 -14.46 4.60 7.90
C PRO A 40 -15.47 5.65 7.44
N GLY A 41 -15.52 5.89 6.13
CA GLY A 41 -16.53 6.72 5.50
C GLY A 41 -16.04 8.00 4.82
N CYS A 42 -14.72 8.28 4.86
CA CYS A 42 -14.15 9.35 4.03
C CYS A 42 -14.36 9.06 2.54
N VAL A 43 -14.18 7.79 2.17
CA VAL A 43 -14.37 7.27 0.82
C VAL A 43 -15.15 5.97 0.92
N HIS A 44 -16.14 5.78 0.07
CA HIS A 44 -17.06 4.66 0.13
C HIS A 44 -17.35 4.10 -1.26
N LEU A 45 -17.27 2.76 -1.41
CA LEU A 45 -17.50 2.12 -2.70
C LEU A 45 -18.98 2.04 -3.05
N GLY A 46 -19.80 1.52 -2.14
CA GLY A 46 -21.20 1.20 -2.37
C GLY A 46 -21.39 -0.15 -3.07
N VAL A 47 -22.45 -0.85 -2.71
CA VAL A 47 -22.74 -2.19 -3.24
C VAL A 47 -23.09 -2.20 -4.74
N GLU A 48 -23.57 -1.08 -5.26
CA GLU A 48 -23.86 -0.86 -6.68
C GLU A 48 -22.60 -0.77 -7.54
N ASN A 49 -21.46 -0.48 -6.92
CA ASN A 49 -20.18 -0.26 -7.58
C ASN A 49 -19.20 -1.45 -7.43
N ILE A 50 -19.70 -2.62 -7.09
CA ILE A 50 -18.89 -3.84 -6.89
C ILE A 50 -18.09 -4.27 -8.14
N HIS A 51 -18.42 -3.71 -9.31
CA HIS A 51 -17.67 -3.91 -10.55
C HIS A 51 -16.34 -3.14 -10.55
N LYS A 52 -16.20 -2.10 -9.74
CA LYS A 52 -14.97 -1.30 -9.54
C LYS A 52 -14.00 -2.00 -8.58
N VAL A 53 -13.63 -3.22 -8.90
CA VAL A 53 -12.78 -4.07 -8.05
C VAL A 53 -11.44 -3.42 -7.78
N GLY A 54 -11.09 -3.27 -6.49
CA GLY A 54 -9.86 -2.63 -6.02
C GLY A 54 -10.00 -1.14 -5.73
N ALA A 55 -11.10 -0.49 -6.14
CA ALA A 55 -11.40 0.87 -5.71
C ALA A 55 -11.82 0.90 -4.23
N ILE A 56 -11.45 1.96 -3.53
CA ILE A 56 -11.99 2.28 -2.19
C ILE A 56 -13.28 3.10 -2.28
N GLY A 57 -13.61 3.61 -3.45
CA GLY A 57 -14.88 4.28 -3.75
C GLY A 57 -14.74 5.75 -4.12
N VAL A 58 -15.78 6.51 -3.79
CA VAL A 58 -15.90 7.96 -4.00
C VAL A 58 -16.03 8.66 -2.65
N PRO A 59 -15.86 9.99 -2.57
CA PRO A 59 -16.05 10.73 -1.32
C PRO A 59 -17.40 10.42 -0.66
N GLY A 60 -17.36 10.09 0.63
CA GLY A 60 -18.58 9.89 1.42
C GLY A 60 -19.40 11.17 1.59
N TYR A 61 -20.61 11.03 2.17
CA TYR A 61 -21.49 12.18 2.41
C TYR A 61 -20.80 13.26 3.28
N GLN A 62 -20.81 14.51 2.80
CA GLN A 62 -20.11 15.67 3.40
C GLN A 62 -18.57 15.57 3.42
N TRP A 63 -17.98 14.59 2.75
CA TRP A 63 -16.55 14.51 2.56
C TRP A 63 -16.12 15.08 1.21
N ARG A 64 -14.91 15.59 1.17
CA ARG A 64 -14.21 15.99 -0.06
C ARG A 64 -12.84 15.31 -0.09
N THR A 65 -12.42 14.93 -1.26
CA THR A 65 -11.10 14.31 -1.49
C THR A 65 -10.38 15.04 -2.61
N ARG A 66 -9.06 15.05 -2.55
CA ARG A 66 -8.18 15.46 -3.63
C ARG A 66 -6.99 14.50 -3.68
N ILE A 67 -6.38 14.41 -4.85
CA ILE A 67 -5.11 13.72 -5.03
C ILE A 67 -4.10 14.78 -5.43
N VAL A 68 -3.06 14.97 -4.60
CA VAL A 68 -2.13 16.09 -4.75
C VAL A 68 -0.69 15.60 -4.89
N GLY A 69 0.09 16.35 -5.68
CA GLY A 69 1.53 16.16 -5.80
C GLY A 69 2.30 16.77 -4.62
N GLU A 70 3.61 16.72 -4.69
CA GLU A 70 4.50 17.24 -3.64
C GLU A 70 4.33 18.74 -3.39
N SER A 71 3.98 19.50 -4.44
CA SER A 71 3.70 20.94 -4.35
C SER A 71 2.34 21.27 -3.71
N GLY A 72 1.51 20.27 -3.40
CA GLY A 72 0.15 20.45 -2.89
C GLY A 72 -0.89 20.80 -3.95
N GLN A 73 -0.51 20.81 -5.23
CA GLN A 73 -1.46 20.98 -6.35
C GLN A 73 -2.09 19.66 -6.75
N GLU A 74 -3.34 19.69 -7.19
CA GLU A 74 -4.01 18.51 -7.71
C GLU A 74 -3.24 17.94 -8.91
N VAL A 75 -3.05 16.63 -8.93
CA VAL A 75 -2.45 15.93 -10.07
C VAL A 75 -3.48 15.70 -11.18
N PRO A 76 -3.05 15.55 -12.43
CA PRO A 76 -3.94 15.13 -13.51
C PRO A 76 -4.70 13.84 -13.17
N GLN A 77 -5.92 13.71 -13.70
CA GLN A 77 -6.72 12.51 -13.49
C GLN A 77 -5.99 11.27 -14.03
N GLY A 78 -5.96 10.21 -13.24
CA GLY A 78 -5.21 8.98 -13.51
C GLY A 78 -3.80 8.95 -12.92
N ASP A 79 -3.20 10.11 -12.67
CA ASP A 79 -1.88 10.21 -12.05
C ASP A 79 -1.92 9.88 -10.56
N VAL A 80 -0.77 9.46 -10.04
CA VAL A 80 -0.63 9.10 -8.62
C VAL A 80 -0.17 10.31 -7.82
N GLY A 81 -0.86 10.58 -6.71
CA GLY A 81 -0.49 11.60 -5.73
C GLY A 81 -0.93 11.20 -4.33
N GLU A 82 -0.70 12.06 -3.36
CA GLU A 82 -1.18 11.86 -1.98
C GLU A 82 -2.67 12.14 -1.89
N LEU A 83 -3.42 11.19 -1.33
CA LEU A 83 -4.83 11.40 -1.01
C LEU A 83 -4.94 12.36 0.18
N ILE A 84 -5.66 13.46 0.00
CA ILE A 84 -6.04 14.36 1.08
C ILE A 84 -7.56 14.39 1.23
N VAL A 85 -8.02 14.49 2.46
CA VAL A 85 -9.46 14.46 2.77
C VAL A 85 -9.86 15.66 3.62
N GLN A 86 -11.10 16.11 3.44
CA GLN A 86 -11.72 17.15 4.25
C GLN A 86 -13.16 16.75 4.54
N GLY A 87 -13.58 16.86 5.79
CA GLY A 87 -14.92 16.51 6.21
C GLY A 87 -15.15 16.67 7.70
N PRO A 88 -16.39 16.43 8.15
CA PRO A 88 -16.79 16.71 9.54
C PRO A 88 -16.11 15.81 10.59
N GLY A 89 -15.57 14.66 10.16
CA GLY A 89 -14.89 13.72 11.04
C GLY A 89 -13.39 13.93 11.14
N VAL A 90 -12.80 14.94 10.46
CA VAL A 90 -11.36 15.21 10.58
C VAL A 90 -11.04 15.65 12.01
N MET A 91 -10.04 15.03 12.62
CA MET A 91 -9.58 15.33 13.98
C MET A 91 -9.24 16.81 14.16
N LEU A 92 -9.34 17.29 15.39
CA LEU A 92 -8.89 18.64 15.72
C LEU A 92 -7.37 18.74 15.82
N CYS A 93 -6.72 17.75 16.43
CA CYS A 93 -5.27 17.70 16.61
C CYS A 93 -4.83 16.35 17.15
N TYR A 94 -3.54 16.08 17.11
CA TYR A 94 -2.90 15.09 17.98
C TYR A 94 -2.71 15.68 19.37
N TYR A 95 -3.16 14.95 20.39
CA TYR A 95 -3.10 15.44 21.78
C TYR A 95 -1.66 15.72 22.21
N LYS A 96 -1.43 16.96 22.68
CA LYS A 96 -0.11 17.46 23.12
C LYS A 96 1.01 17.32 22.07
N ASN A 97 0.68 17.23 20.78
CA ASN A 97 1.66 17.12 19.71
C ASN A 97 1.31 18.08 18.55
N PRO A 98 1.55 19.39 18.72
CA PRO A 98 1.24 20.38 17.69
C PRO A 98 2.09 20.24 16.44
N GLU A 99 3.33 19.76 16.57
CA GLU A 99 4.24 19.54 15.43
C GLU A 99 3.68 18.48 14.48
N ALA A 100 3.39 17.26 15.00
CA ALA A 100 2.78 16.21 14.22
C ALA A 100 1.40 16.62 13.64
N THR A 101 0.65 17.46 14.37
CA THR A 101 -0.62 18.00 13.87
C THR A 101 -0.40 18.89 12.65
N ALA A 102 0.58 19.80 12.70
CA ALA A 102 0.89 20.70 11.60
C ALA A 102 1.45 19.98 10.35
N GLU A 103 2.08 18.81 10.56
CA GLU A 103 2.55 17.98 9.45
C GLU A 103 1.40 17.43 8.60
N VAL A 104 0.28 17.08 9.22
CA VAL A 104 -0.84 16.39 8.54
C VAL A 104 -2.06 17.27 8.31
N LEU A 105 -2.30 18.31 9.12
CA LEU A 105 -3.42 19.23 8.94
C LEU A 105 -2.95 20.55 8.31
N LYS A 106 -3.30 20.75 7.05
CA LYS A 106 -2.88 21.96 6.29
C LYS A 106 -4.08 22.56 5.57
N ASN A 107 -4.37 23.83 5.86
CA ASN A 107 -5.46 24.58 5.21
C ASN A 107 -6.83 23.88 5.26
N GLY A 108 -7.13 23.18 6.37
CA GLY A 108 -8.38 22.46 6.57
C GLY A 108 -8.46 21.10 5.87
N TRP A 109 -7.34 20.61 5.31
CA TRP A 109 -7.21 19.29 4.72
C TRP A 109 -6.34 18.39 5.58
N LEU A 110 -6.76 17.13 5.72
CA LEU A 110 -5.96 16.08 6.32
C LEU A 110 -5.16 15.38 5.22
N TYR A 111 -3.84 15.46 5.31
CA TYR A 111 -2.88 14.74 4.49
C TYR A 111 -2.75 13.33 5.06
N THR A 112 -3.23 12.33 4.30
CA THR A 112 -3.41 10.96 4.84
C THR A 112 -2.14 10.15 4.87
N GLY A 113 -1.14 10.53 4.09
CA GLY A 113 0.07 9.75 3.86
C GLY A 113 -0.18 8.51 2.97
N ASP A 114 -1.35 8.36 2.39
CA ASP A 114 -1.67 7.31 1.45
C ASP A 114 -1.61 7.83 0.00
N MET A 115 -0.88 7.14 -0.86
CA MET A 115 -0.81 7.43 -2.29
C MET A 115 -2.00 6.80 -3.00
N ALA A 116 -2.63 7.57 -3.87
CA ALA A 116 -3.82 7.14 -4.58
C ALA A 116 -3.84 7.69 -6.01
N ARG A 117 -4.71 7.13 -6.83
CA ARG A 117 -5.11 7.67 -8.14
C ARG A 117 -6.63 7.62 -8.27
N MET A 118 -7.16 8.46 -9.13
CA MET A 118 -8.60 8.51 -9.44
C MET A 118 -8.82 8.09 -10.90
N ASP A 119 -9.81 7.22 -11.15
CA ASP A 119 -10.18 6.86 -12.51
C ASP A 119 -11.12 7.89 -13.17
N GLU A 120 -11.49 7.64 -14.41
CA GLU A 120 -12.33 8.54 -15.23
C GLU A 120 -13.72 8.75 -14.61
N ASP A 121 -14.23 7.78 -13.88
CA ASP A 121 -15.53 7.82 -13.21
C ASP A 121 -15.45 8.41 -11.79
N GLY A 122 -14.26 8.85 -11.35
CA GLY A 122 -14.05 9.47 -10.04
C GLY A 122 -13.81 8.46 -8.90
N PHE A 123 -13.63 7.16 -9.19
CA PHE A 123 -13.32 6.17 -8.17
C PHE A 123 -11.84 6.22 -7.80
N ILE A 124 -11.59 6.17 -6.50
CA ILE A 124 -10.26 6.27 -5.91
C ILE A 124 -9.71 4.87 -5.67
N TYR A 125 -8.44 4.68 -6.05
CA TYR A 125 -7.66 3.47 -5.83
C TYR A 125 -6.43 3.80 -5.00
N LEU A 126 -6.25 3.12 -3.87
CA LEU A 126 -5.01 3.21 -3.12
C LEU A 126 -3.89 2.51 -3.90
N VAL A 127 -2.74 3.14 -3.92
CA VAL A 127 -1.54 2.63 -4.59
C VAL A 127 -0.53 2.12 -3.56
N ASP A 128 -0.21 2.94 -2.55
CA ASP A 128 0.70 2.58 -1.46
C ASP A 128 0.65 3.61 -0.33
N ARG A 129 1.50 3.43 0.69
CA ARG A 129 1.82 4.45 1.67
C ARG A 129 2.95 5.34 1.16
N LYS A 130 2.82 6.67 1.30
CA LYS A 130 3.85 7.65 0.90
C LYS A 130 5.23 7.30 1.47
N LYS A 131 5.30 6.94 2.76
CA LYS A 131 6.52 6.53 3.45
C LYS A 131 7.10 5.18 3.01
N ASP A 132 6.34 4.39 2.28
CA ASP A 132 6.73 3.07 1.80
C ASP A 132 7.12 3.07 0.32
N VAL A 133 6.85 4.17 -0.40
CA VAL A 133 7.29 4.36 -1.80
C VAL A 133 8.81 4.25 -1.86
N ILE A 134 9.30 3.44 -2.79
CA ILE A 134 10.73 3.24 -3.02
C ILE A 134 11.14 4.11 -4.21
N ILE A 135 12.12 4.99 -4.00
CA ILE A 135 12.63 5.86 -5.07
C ILE A 135 13.91 5.22 -5.63
N SER A 136 13.77 4.60 -6.80
CA SER A 136 14.86 3.85 -7.43
C SER A 136 15.24 4.46 -8.77
N GLY A 137 16.38 5.13 -8.83
CA GLY A 137 16.88 5.77 -10.07
C GLY A 137 15.95 6.84 -10.62
N GLY A 138 15.21 7.54 -9.75
CA GLY A 138 14.23 8.58 -10.12
C GLY A 138 12.83 8.06 -10.39
N GLU A 139 12.62 6.74 -10.36
CA GLU A 139 11.31 6.12 -10.56
C GLU A 139 10.66 5.78 -9.21
N ASN A 140 9.38 6.06 -9.07
CA ASN A 140 8.58 5.67 -7.91
C ASN A 140 8.11 4.23 -8.05
N LEU A 141 8.59 3.35 -7.17
CA LEU A 141 8.12 1.98 -7.06
C LEU A 141 7.14 1.87 -5.89
N TYR A 142 6.04 1.23 -6.15
CA TYR A 142 4.99 1.00 -5.16
C TYR A 142 5.05 -0.46 -4.69
N PRO A 143 5.56 -0.72 -3.48
CA PRO A 143 5.68 -2.06 -2.90
C PRO A 143 4.44 -2.92 -3.02
N VAL A 144 3.26 -2.38 -2.73
CA VAL A 144 1.99 -3.12 -2.79
C VAL A 144 1.74 -3.75 -4.15
N GLN A 145 2.10 -3.06 -5.26
CA GLN A 145 1.93 -3.60 -6.60
C GLN A 145 2.83 -4.83 -6.87
N ILE A 146 4.04 -4.80 -6.34
CA ILE A 146 5.00 -5.90 -6.46
C ILE A 146 4.58 -7.06 -5.56
N GLU A 147 4.14 -6.76 -4.34
CA GLU A 147 3.62 -7.74 -3.39
C GLU A 147 2.40 -8.47 -3.95
N ASP A 148 1.44 -7.75 -4.53
CA ASP A 148 0.23 -8.32 -5.14
C ASP A 148 0.57 -9.21 -6.34
N PHE A 149 1.58 -8.85 -7.11
CA PHE A 149 2.07 -9.68 -8.20
C PHE A 149 2.70 -10.96 -7.65
N LEU A 150 3.59 -10.86 -6.68
CA LEU A 150 4.28 -12.01 -6.09
C LEU A 150 3.33 -12.98 -5.37
N ARG A 151 2.25 -12.48 -4.74
CA ARG A 151 1.21 -13.32 -4.11
C ARG A 151 0.47 -14.25 -5.07
N LYS A 152 0.58 -14.05 -6.38
CA LYS A 152 0.02 -14.96 -7.39
C LYS A 152 0.83 -16.26 -7.54
N ASN A 153 2.05 -16.28 -7.03
CA ASN A 153 2.88 -17.48 -7.05
C ASN A 153 2.43 -18.45 -5.95
N ASP A 154 2.06 -19.66 -6.35
CA ASP A 154 1.48 -20.67 -5.44
C ASP A 154 2.42 -21.16 -4.34
N LYS A 155 3.74 -20.97 -4.49
CA LYS A 155 4.75 -21.33 -3.48
C LYS A 155 4.87 -20.28 -2.36
N ILE A 156 4.40 -19.06 -2.59
CA ILE A 156 4.55 -17.95 -1.64
C ILE A 156 3.42 -18.00 -0.61
N LYS A 157 3.79 -18.05 0.66
CA LYS A 157 2.88 -17.93 1.80
C LYS A 157 2.56 -16.47 2.09
N ASP A 158 3.60 -15.65 2.16
CA ASP A 158 3.49 -14.20 2.40
C ASP A 158 4.67 -13.46 1.79
N VAL A 159 4.49 -12.16 1.53
CA VAL A 159 5.54 -11.33 0.94
C VAL A 159 5.41 -9.88 1.39
N ALA A 160 6.55 -9.26 1.64
CA ALA A 160 6.69 -7.82 1.86
C ALA A 160 7.81 -7.28 0.97
N VAL A 161 7.60 -6.07 0.44
CA VAL A 161 8.62 -5.37 -0.35
C VAL A 161 9.01 -4.09 0.37
N ILE A 162 10.32 -3.88 0.52
CA ILE A 162 10.91 -2.68 1.14
C ILE A 162 12.01 -2.11 0.26
N GLY A 163 12.29 -0.81 0.43
CA GLY A 163 13.48 -0.17 -0.13
C GLY A 163 14.71 -0.54 0.69
N LEU A 164 15.78 -0.93 0.01
CA LEU A 164 17.11 -1.03 0.60
C LEU A 164 18.01 0.04 0.00
N PRO A 165 18.88 0.67 0.78
CA PRO A 165 19.83 1.66 0.26
C PRO A 165 20.71 1.09 -0.85
N ASP A 166 20.87 1.86 -1.93
CA ASP A 166 21.74 1.54 -3.07
C ASP A 166 22.56 2.77 -3.45
N ALA A 167 23.86 2.61 -3.59
CA ALA A 167 24.77 3.75 -3.83
C ALA A 167 24.53 4.44 -5.18
N ARG A 168 23.96 3.75 -6.17
CA ARG A 168 23.74 4.28 -7.52
C ARG A 168 22.32 4.76 -7.75
N LEU A 169 21.35 4.04 -7.19
CA LEU A 169 19.93 4.27 -7.48
C LEU A 169 19.18 4.97 -6.34
N GLY A 170 19.86 5.26 -5.22
CA GLY A 170 19.24 5.72 -3.99
C GLY A 170 18.66 4.55 -3.22
N GLU A 171 17.65 3.89 -3.78
CA GLU A 171 17.06 2.67 -3.22
C GLU A 171 16.89 1.59 -4.30
N ILE A 172 16.79 0.35 -3.85
CA ILE A 172 16.38 -0.79 -4.65
C ILE A 172 15.24 -1.54 -3.95
N ALA A 173 14.30 -2.07 -4.73
CA ALA A 173 13.27 -2.94 -4.17
C ALA A 173 13.85 -4.30 -3.76
N ALA A 174 13.60 -4.68 -2.50
CA ALA A 174 13.88 -6.01 -1.96
C ALA A 174 12.57 -6.70 -1.59
N ALA A 175 12.37 -7.91 -2.10
CA ALA A 175 11.24 -8.75 -1.75
C ALA A 175 11.65 -9.72 -0.64
N ILE A 176 10.99 -9.64 0.51
CA ILE A 176 11.10 -10.57 1.63
C ILE A 176 9.97 -11.58 1.47
N ILE A 177 10.30 -12.84 1.30
CA ILE A 177 9.37 -13.90 0.89
C ILE A 177 9.36 -15.01 1.92
N ALA A 178 8.19 -15.26 2.53
CA ALA A 178 7.92 -16.45 3.31
C ALA A 178 7.35 -17.53 2.37
N VAL A 179 8.02 -18.67 2.29
CA VAL A 179 7.61 -19.80 1.46
C VAL A 179 6.60 -20.67 2.23
N LYS A 180 5.64 -21.29 1.52
CA LYS A 180 4.67 -22.21 2.13
C LYS A 180 5.39 -23.43 2.68
N GLU A 181 4.86 -23.96 3.76
CA GLU A 181 5.37 -25.19 4.39
C GLU A 181 5.40 -26.36 3.38
N GLY A 182 6.50 -27.09 3.38
CA GLY A 182 6.71 -28.21 2.45
C GLY A 182 7.03 -27.80 1.00
N GLN A 183 7.13 -26.50 0.71
CA GLN A 183 7.55 -25.99 -0.60
C GLN A 183 9.00 -25.49 -0.55
N THR A 184 9.68 -25.56 -1.67
CA THR A 184 10.98 -24.92 -1.89
C THR A 184 10.87 -23.89 -3.00
N CYS A 185 11.56 -22.78 -2.84
CA CYS A 185 11.59 -21.71 -3.83
C CYS A 185 13.00 -21.12 -3.90
N THR A 186 13.52 -20.91 -5.12
CA THR A 186 14.83 -20.31 -5.32
C THR A 186 14.74 -18.87 -5.80
N GLU A 187 15.82 -18.13 -5.67
CA GLU A 187 15.91 -16.76 -6.17
C GLU A 187 15.73 -16.72 -7.70
N GLU A 188 16.26 -17.71 -8.42
CA GLU A 188 16.13 -17.82 -9.88
C GLU A 188 14.69 -18.04 -10.30
N GLU A 189 13.93 -18.86 -9.57
CA GLU A 189 12.50 -19.08 -9.81
C GLU A 189 11.70 -17.79 -9.63
N ILE A 190 11.96 -17.04 -8.55
CA ILE A 190 11.29 -15.75 -8.31
C ILE A 190 11.68 -14.72 -9.36
N ASN A 191 12.97 -14.64 -9.71
CA ASN A 191 13.44 -13.74 -10.75
C ASN A 191 12.82 -14.08 -12.13
N ALA A 192 12.67 -15.38 -12.45
CA ALA A 192 11.97 -15.81 -13.66
C ALA A 192 10.50 -15.42 -13.65
N PHE A 193 9.80 -15.63 -12.53
CA PHE A 193 8.42 -15.21 -12.34
C PHE A 193 8.25 -13.69 -12.49
N CYS A 194 9.17 -12.90 -11.92
CA CYS A 194 9.16 -11.44 -12.04
C CYS A 194 9.44 -10.91 -13.44
N ARG A 195 9.79 -11.74 -14.43
CA ARG A 195 9.96 -11.29 -15.83
C ARG A 195 8.68 -10.72 -16.44
N GLU A 196 7.52 -11.11 -15.95
CA GLU A 196 6.24 -10.56 -16.35
C GLU A 196 6.03 -9.11 -15.87
N LEU A 197 6.75 -8.67 -14.83
CA LEU A 197 6.75 -7.28 -14.40
C LEU A 197 7.61 -6.42 -15.35
N PRO A 198 7.23 -5.13 -15.54
CA PRO A 198 8.12 -4.14 -16.13
C PRO A 198 9.49 -4.15 -15.45
N ARG A 199 10.56 -3.99 -16.21
CA ARG A 199 11.94 -4.15 -15.72
C ARG A 199 12.24 -3.30 -14.48
N TYR A 200 11.74 -2.07 -14.42
CA TYR A 200 11.97 -1.14 -13.32
C TYR A 200 11.27 -1.58 -12.03
N LYS A 201 10.14 -2.32 -12.12
CA LYS A 201 9.38 -2.85 -10.97
C LYS A 201 9.91 -4.16 -10.40
N ARG A 202 10.85 -4.82 -11.08
CA ARG A 202 11.38 -6.11 -10.61
C ARG A 202 12.22 -5.92 -9.37
N PRO A 203 11.95 -6.67 -8.29
CA PRO A 203 12.84 -6.67 -7.11
C PRO A 203 14.27 -6.96 -7.54
N ARG A 204 15.21 -6.19 -7.02
CA ARG A 204 16.64 -6.42 -7.28
C ARG A 204 17.29 -7.30 -6.26
N LYS A 205 16.61 -7.55 -5.16
CA LYS A 205 17.02 -8.49 -4.12
C LYS A 205 15.84 -9.33 -3.67
N ILE A 206 16.09 -10.64 -3.57
CA ILE A 206 15.15 -11.61 -3.00
C ILE A 206 15.74 -12.10 -1.68
N ILE A 207 14.93 -12.11 -0.63
CA ILE A 207 15.30 -12.57 0.71
C ILE A 207 14.23 -13.55 1.16
N PHE A 208 14.62 -14.77 1.49
CA PHE A 208 13.70 -15.74 2.07
C PHE A 208 13.76 -15.62 3.59
N ASP A 209 12.68 -15.10 4.18
CA ASP A 209 12.52 -14.89 5.62
C ASP A 209 11.05 -14.72 5.98
N ASP A 210 10.73 -14.74 7.27
CA ASP A 210 9.39 -14.49 7.76
C ASP A 210 8.97 -13.02 7.55
N VAL A 211 7.69 -12.84 7.26
CA VAL A 211 7.06 -11.52 7.12
C VAL A 211 6.35 -11.18 8.44
N PRO A 212 6.91 -10.26 9.25
CA PRO A 212 6.32 -9.90 10.54
C PRO A 212 4.98 -9.18 10.36
N ARG A 213 4.00 -9.56 11.18
CA ARG A 213 2.67 -8.94 11.22
C ARG A 213 2.31 -8.58 12.65
N ASN A 214 1.68 -7.42 12.79
CA ASN A 214 1.14 -7.01 14.07
C ASN A 214 -0.13 -7.85 14.43
N PRO A 215 -0.66 -7.73 15.66
CA PRO A 215 -1.85 -8.48 16.08
C PRO A 215 -3.11 -8.24 15.22
N THR A 216 -3.17 -7.13 14.48
CA THR A 216 -4.26 -6.84 13.54
C THR A 216 -4.02 -7.41 12.13
N GLY A 217 -2.91 -8.15 11.93
CA GLY A 217 -2.55 -8.77 10.66
C GLY A 217 -1.84 -7.86 9.64
N LYS A 218 -1.51 -6.62 9.99
CA LYS A 218 -0.79 -5.70 9.11
C LYS A 218 0.71 -6.01 9.10
N ILE A 219 1.32 -5.98 7.90
CA ILE A 219 2.77 -6.16 7.74
C ILE A 219 3.52 -5.04 8.47
N GLU A 220 4.51 -5.41 9.26
CA GLU A 220 5.39 -4.49 10.00
C GLU A 220 6.65 -4.17 9.20
N LYS A 221 6.51 -3.41 8.10
CA LYS A 221 7.66 -2.97 7.27
C LYS A 221 8.77 -2.25 8.05
N PRO A 222 8.49 -1.46 9.11
CA PRO A 222 9.55 -0.88 9.94
C PRO A 222 10.49 -1.92 10.54
N VAL A 223 9.97 -3.06 11.03
CA VAL A 223 10.78 -4.16 11.57
C VAL A 223 11.70 -4.75 10.49
N LEU A 224 11.18 -4.91 9.27
CA LEU A 224 11.98 -5.39 8.15
C LEU A 224 13.07 -4.39 7.75
N ARG A 225 12.74 -3.08 7.73
CA ARG A 225 13.76 -2.04 7.46
C ARG A 225 14.85 -2.03 8.53
N GLU A 226 14.49 -2.12 9.79
CA GLU A 226 15.48 -2.21 10.87
C GLU A 226 16.40 -3.40 10.67
N ARG A 227 15.86 -4.58 10.36
CA ARG A 227 16.61 -5.82 10.14
C ARG A 227 17.55 -5.75 8.95
N TYR A 228 17.11 -5.17 7.82
CA TYR A 228 17.83 -5.27 6.55
C TYR A 228 18.51 -3.98 6.10
N CYS A 229 18.11 -2.80 6.58
CA CYS A 229 18.78 -1.55 6.24
C CYS A 229 19.91 -1.23 7.23
N HIS A 230 19.72 -1.49 8.53
CA HIS A 230 20.72 -1.16 9.55
C HIS A 230 21.81 -2.23 9.73
N GLY A 231 21.53 -3.49 9.44
CA GLY A 231 22.51 -4.58 9.51
C GLY A 231 23.72 -4.42 8.58
N ARG A 232 23.62 -3.65 7.50
CA ARG A 232 24.73 -3.40 6.56
C ARG A 232 25.70 -2.29 6.98
N LEU A 233 25.30 -1.40 7.87
CA LEU A 233 26.22 -0.39 8.43
C LEU A 233 27.30 -1.04 9.32
N VAL A 234 27.01 -2.20 9.91
CA VAL A 234 27.97 -2.93 10.76
C VAL A 234 28.99 -3.69 9.91
N GLU A 235 28.57 -4.28 8.78
CA GLU A 235 29.51 -4.99 7.87
C GLU A 235 30.43 -4.03 7.10
N ALA A 236 29.96 -2.83 6.75
CA ALA A 236 30.79 -1.81 6.07
C ALA A 236 31.81 -1.14 6.99
N GLN A 237 31.59 -1.16 8.31
CA GLN A 237 32.53 -0.58 9.30
C GLN A 237 33.57 -1.62 9.81
N THR A 238 33.37 -2.92 9.57
CA THR A 238 34.30 -3.97 9.94
C THR A 238 35.27 -4.36 8.82
N MET A 239 35.17 -3.72 7.64
CA MET A 239 36.07 -3.95 6.49
C MET A 239 37.00 -2.77 6.17
N ASN A 240 37.26 -1.87 7.16
CA ASN A 240 38.30 -0.81 7.07
C ASN A 240 39.34 -0.99 8.15
#